data_f309fe4004299ad5423255c15c86c58e
#
_entry.id   f309fe4004299ad5423255c15c86c58e
#
_cell.length_a   1.000
_cell.length_b   1.000
_cell.length_c   1.000
_cell.angle_alpha   90.00
_cell.angle_beta   90.00
_cell.angle_gamma   90.00
#
_symmetry.space_group_name_H-M   'P 1'
#
loop_
_entity.id
_entity.type
_entity.pdbx_description
1 polymer ?
#
loop_
_entity_poly.entity_id
_entity_poly.type
_entity_poly.pdbx_seq_one_letter_code
_entity_poly.pdbx_strand_id
1 'polypeptide(L)'
;MFIAKDGDLIILARETEEELMEALKMMKYATVEETDIDYQLYNGEYLTPEEVAERERQRLDALTLTPADVERALYKAKGMDFEDLKALIAEQIPTVDIKGLSIEFRAKDFYRGAVANGMRLFDVVGALLGYTPQDMDELFIYKELPVKEG
;
A
#
# COMPACT_ATOMS: atom_id res chain seq x y z
N MET A 1 -13.01 -23.12 -9.52
CA MET A 1 -13.30 -22.94 -8.09
C MET A 1 -14.80 -23.01 -7.86
N PHE A 2 -15.22 -23.55 -6.73
CA PHE A 2 -16.62 -23.62 -6.31
C PHE A 2 -16.81 -22.73 -5.08
N ILE A 3 -17.87 -21.95 -5.07
CA ILE A 3 -18.20 -21.06 -3.97
C ILE A 3 -19.56 -21.39 -3.36
N ALA A 4 -19.69 -21.17 -2.07
CA ALA A 4 -20.95 -21.26 -1.37
C ALA A 4 -21.38 -19.85 -0.95
N LYS A 5 -22.65 -19.53 -1.18
CA LYS A 5 -23.23 -18.22 -0.90
C LYS A 5 -24.39 -18.32 0.09
N ASP A 6 -24.50 -17.30 0.91
CA ASP A 6 -25.70 -16.99 1.68
C ASP A 6 -26.21 -15.64 1.17
N GLY A 7 -27.23 -15.69 0.29
CA GLY A 7 -27.62 -14.52 -0.48
C GLY A 7 -26.48 -14.11 -1.45
N ASP A 8 -26.03 -12.87 -1.35
CA ASP A 8 -24.90 -12.38 -2.16
C ASP A 8 -23.55 -12.54 -1.47
N LEU A 9 -23.54 -12.99 -0.21
CA LEU A 9 -22.32 -13.16 0.56
C LEU A 9 -21.66 -14.49 0.28
N ILE A 10 -20.38 -14.47 -0.14
CA ILE A 10 -19.59 -15.69 -0.30
C ILE A 10 -19.08 -16.11 1.07
N ILE A 11 -19.48 -17.30 1.53
CA ILE A 11 -19.12 -17.83 2.84
C ILE A 11 -17.98 -18.84 2.81
N LEU A 12 -17.81 -19.56 1.70
CA LEU A 12 -16.73 -20.53 1.49
C LEU A 12 -16.35 -20.60 0.01
N ALA A 13 -15.09 -20.89 -0.24
CA ALA A 13 -14.56 -21.17 -1.57
C ALA A 13 -13.60 -22.34 -1.51
N ARG A 14 -13.69 -23.27 -2.46
CA ARG A 14 -12.79 -24.42 -2.55
C ARG A 14 -12.52 -24.75 -4.02
N GLU A 15 -11.42 -25.42 -4.29
CA GLU A 15 -11.03 -25.78 -5.66
C GLU A 15 -11.95 -26.83 -6.27
N THR A 16 -12.46 -27.77 -5.46
CA THR A 16 -13.36 -28.81 -5.96
C THR A 16 -14.72 -28.73 -5.27
N GLU A 17 -15.75 -29.22 -5.98
CA GLU A 17 -17.10 -29.30 -5.41
C GLU A 17 -17.13 -30.22 -4.18
N GLU A 18 -16.39 -31.34 -4.22
CA GLU A 18 -16.29 -32.27 -3.10
C GLU A 18 -15.73 -31.61 -1.85
N GLU A 19 -14.65 -30.86 -1.98
CA GLU A 19 -14.06 -30.11 -0.85
C GLU A 19 -15.06 -29.10 -0.28
N LEU A 20 -15.81 -28.41 -1.13
CA LEU A 20 -16.78 -27.43 -0.71
C LEU A 20 -17.95 -28.09 0.02
N MET A 21 -18.48 -29.18 -0.54
CA MET A 21 -19.59 -29.92 0.07
C MET A 21 -19.21 -30.50 1.43
N GLU A 22 -17.97 -30.98 1.57
CA GLU A 22 -17.44 -31.47 2.85
C GLU A 22 -17.39 -30.35 3.89
N ALA A 23 -16.91 -29.17 3.49
CA ALA A 23 -16.85 -28.01 4.38
C ALA A 23 -18.25 -27.49 4.76
N LEU A 24 -19.28 -27.75 3.93
CA LEU A 24 -20.66 -27.28 4.14
C LEU A 24 -21.55 -28.26 4.89
N LYS A 25 -21.06 -29.41 5.34
CA LYS A 25 -21.88 -30.47 5.97
C LYS A 25 -22.87 -29.97 7.05
N MET A 26 -22.51 -28.92 7.74
CA MET A 26 -23.32 -28.34 8.82
C MET A 26 -24.10 -27.10 8.39
N MET A 27 -24.03 -26.69 7.11
CA MET A 27 -24.71 -25.50 6.62
C MET A 27 -25.87 -25.84 5.70
N LYS A 28 -27.08 -25.43 6.06
CA LYS A 28 -28.31 -25.83 5.36
C LYS A 28 -28.82 -24.84 4.31
N TYR A 29 -28.32 -23.62 4.30
CA TYR A 29 -28.89 -22.52 3.49
C TYR A 29 -27.99 -21.96 2.41
N ALA A 30 -26.79 -22.52 2.25
CA ALA A 30 -25.86 -22.05 1.25
C ALA A 30 -26.18 -22.61 -0.13
N THR A 31 -26.05 -21.78 -1.17
CA THR A 31 -26.10 -22.24 -2.56
C THR A 31 -24.67 -22.46 -3.05
N VAL A 32 -24.48 -23.45 -3.93
CA VAL A 32 -23.17 -23.78 -4.49
C VAL A 32 -23.16 -23.44 -5.98
N GLU A 33 -22.14 -22.74 -6.43
CA GLU A 33 -21.95 -22.47 -7.85
C GLU A 33 -20.48 -22.60 -8.25
N GLU A 34 -20.25 -22.97 -9.50
CA GLU A 34 -18.92 -22.97 -10.10
C GLU A 34 -18.59 -21.56 -10.60
N THR A 35 -17.33 -21.15 -10.45
CA THR A 35 -16.86 -19.85 -10.90
C THR A 35 -15.44 -19.97 -11.47
N ASP A 36 -15.14 -19.17 -12.48
CA ASP A 36 -13.77 -19.01 -13.02
C ASP A 36 -12.91 -18.07 -12.17
N ILE A 37 -13.53 -17.37 -11.22
CA ILE A 37 -12.83 -16.42 -10.35
C ILE A 37 -12.11 -17.19 -9.23
N ASP A 38 -10.83 -16.88 -9.04
CA ASP A 38 -10.00 -17.48 -8.00
C ASP A 38 -10.12 -16.66 -6.70
N TYR A 39 -11.21 -16.87 -5.96
CA TYR A 39 -11.46 -16.17 -4.72
C TYR A 39 -10.41 -16.48 -3.65
N GLN A 40 -9.99 -15.45 -2.93
CA GLN A 40 -9.01 -15.53 -1.85
C GLN A 40 -9.67 -15.14 -0.53
N LEU A 41 -9.29 -15.82 0.54
CA LEU A 41 -9.73 -15.45 1.88
C LEU A 41 -8.85 -14.30 2.38
N TYR A 42 -9.49 -13.17 2.68
CA TYR A 42 -8.82 -11.97 3.15
C TYR A 42 -9.57 -11.39 4.35
N ASN A 43 -8.95 -11.43 5.53
CA ASN A 43 -9.55 -10.94 6.79
C ASN A 43 -10.98 -11.44 7.03
N GLY A 44 -11.23 -12.73 6.76
CA GLY A 44 -12.53 -13.36 6.96
C GLY A 44 -13.52 -13.20 5.81
N GLU A 45 -13.13 -12.52 4.72
CA GLU A 45 -13.95 -12.34 3.52
C GLU A 45 -13.31 -13.02 2.31
N TYR A 46 -14.14 -13.59 1.42
CA TYR A 46 -13.66 -14.10 0.15
C TYR A 46 -13.76 -13.01 -0.91
N LEU A 47 -12.61 -12.60 -1.44
CA LEU A 47 -12.49 -11.51 -2.40
C LEU A 47 -11.84 -12.00 -3.70
N THR A 48 -12.13 -11.30 -4.80
CA THR A 48 -11.43 -11.53 -6.07
C THR A 48 -9.96 -11.08 -5.94
N PRO A 49 -9.05 -11.59 -6.81
CA PRO A 49 -7.65 -11.10 -6.80
C PRO A 49 -7.54 -9.58 -6.94
N GLU A 50 -8.40 -8.96 -7.74
CA GLU A 50 -8.43 -7.50 -7.93
C GLU A 50 -8.88 -6.77 -6.65
N GLU A 51 -9.87 -7.31 -5.96
CA GLU A 51 -10.33 -6.76 -4.69
C GLU A 51 -9.28 -6.89 -3.59
N VAL A 52 -8.56 -8.03 -3.55
CA VAL A 52 -7.45 -8.23 -2.61
C VAL A 52 -6.34 -7.19 -2.87
N ALA A 53 -5.97 -6.98 -4.13
CA ALA A 53 -4.96 -6.00 -4.51
C ALA A 53 -5.39 -4.59 -4.08
N GLU A 54 -6.65 -4.22 -4.28
CA GLU A 54 -7.19 -2.92 -3.87
C GLU A 54 -7.18 -2.75 -2.35
N ARG A 55 -7.58 -3.79 -1.60
CA ARG A 55 -7.54 -3.77 -0.12
C ARG A 55 -6.11 -3.65 0.40
N GLU A 56 -5.15 -4.36 -0.21
CA GLU A 56 -3.74 -4.24 0.14
C GLU A 56 -3.21 -2.84 -0.17
N ARG A 57 -3.61 -2.23 -1.31
CA ARG A 57 -3.21 -0.87 -1.64
C ARG A 57 -3.77 0.14 -0.64
N GLN A 58 -5.05 0.00 -0.26
CA GLN A 58 -5.66 0.85 0.77
C GLN A 58 -4.94 0.72 2.11
N ARG A 59 -4.58 -0.50 2.49
CA ARG A 59 -3.84 -0.75 3.73
C ARG A 59 -2.47 -0.07 3.73
N LEU A 60 -1.73 -0.21 2.62
CA LEU A 60 -0.43 0.43 2.46
C LEU A 60 -0.56 1.96 2.47
N ASP A 61 -1.54 2.50 1.76
CA ASP A 61 -1.76 3.95 1.67
C ASP A 61 -2.14 4.57 3.01
N ALA A 62 -2.69 3.80 3.93
CA ALA A 62 -3.03 4.24 5.29
C ALA A 62 -1.84 4.16 6.27
N LEU A 63 -0.73 3.55 5.89
CA LEU A 63 0.47 3.50 6.73
C LEU A 63 1.04 4.90 6.93
N THR A 64 1.54 5.15 8.13
CA THR A 64 2.09 6.45 8.51
C THR A 64 3.53 6.34 8.97
N LEU A 65 4.28 7.42 8.76
CA LEU A 65 5.61 7.62 9.35
C LEU A 65 5.69 9.01 9.94
N THR A 66 6.41 9.14 11.06
CA THR A 66 6.71 10.45 11.61
C THR A 66 7.78 11.14 10.73
N PRO A 67 7.86 12.47 10.74
CA PRO A 67 8.96 13.16 10.05
C PRO A 67 10.35 12.67 10.50
N ALA A 68 10.52 12.36 11.78
CA ALA A 68 11.78 11.81 12.29
C ALA A 68 12.12 10.44 11.69
N ASP A 69 11.13 9.56 11.49
CA ASP A 69 11.34 8.27 10.87
C ASP A 69 11.81 8.42 9.43
N VAL A 70 11.19 9.32 8.67
CA VAL A 70 11.54 9.58 7.27
C VAL A 70 12.95 10.16 7.18
N GLU A 71 13.27 11.15 8.01
CA GLU A 71 14.58 11.79 8.00
C GLU A 71 15.69 10.82 8.38
N ARG A 72 15.46 9.96 9.39
CA ARG A 72 16.43 8.93 9.79
C ARG A 72 16.69 7.93 8.67
N ALA A 73 15.64 7.47 7.98
CA ALA A 73 15.78 6.55 6.85
C ALA A 73 16.58 7.20 5.71
N LEU A 74 16.28 8.44 5.40
CA LEU A 74 16.98 9.22 4.37
C LEU A 74 18.46 9.43 4.73
N TYR A 75 18.74 9.76 5.97
CA TYR A 75 20.10 9.93 6.46
C TYR A 75 20.92 8.64 6.37
N LYS A 76 20.34 7.52 6.79
CA LYS A 76 21.02 6.21 6.73
C LYS A 76 21.29 5.77 5.30
N ALA A 77 20.36 6.02 4.38
CA ALA A 77 20.47 5.54 3.00
C ALA A 77 21.29 6.46 2.11
N LYS A 78 21.21 7.78 2.31
CA LYS A 78 21.77 8.79 1.42
C LYS A 78 22.67 9.81 2.11
N GLY A 79 22.73 9.81 3.43
CA GLY A 79 23.46 10.86 4.18
C GLY A 79 22.80 12.23 4.09
N MET A 80 21.49 12.27 3.79
CA MET A 80 20.74 13.51 3.59
C MET A 80 19.80 13.77 4.76
N ASP A 81 19.61 15.03 5.11
CA ASP A 81 18.54 15.47 6.00
C ASP A 81 17.41 16.15 5.20
N PHE A 82 16.41 16.71 5.89
CA PHE A 82 15.30 17.38 5.21
C PHE A 82 15.75 18.67 4.50
N GLU A 83 16.75 19.36 5.00
CA GLU A 83 17.28 20.56 4.33
C GLU A 83 17.92 20.18 2.98
N ASP A 84 18.67 19.09 2.94
CA ASP A 84 19.24 18.55 1.70
C ASP A 84 18.16 18.13 0.72
N LEU A 85 17.11 17.45 1.24
CA LEU A 85 15.97 17.01 0.41
C LEU A 85 15.23 18.22 -0.17
N LYS A 86 14.98 19.25 0.64
CA LYS A 86 14.32 20.46 0.16
C LYS A 86 15.12 21.17 -0.92
N ALA A 87 16.44 21.23 -0.77
CA ALA A 87 17.33 21.79 -1.77
C ALA A 87 17.25 21.03 -3.09
N LEU A 88 17.22 19.69 -3.02
CA LEU A 88 17.08 18.84 -4.21
C LEU A 88 15.73 19.06 -4.89
N ILE A 89 14.65 19.12 -4.14
CA ILE A 89 13.30 19.38 -4.66
C ILE A 89 13.24 20.73 -5.35
N ALA A 90 13.81 21.77 -4.73
CA ALA A 90 13.85 23.12 -5.29
C ALA A 90 14.63 23.16 -6.61
N GLU A 91 15.71 22.40 -6.72
CA GLU A 91 16.51 22.30 -7.94
C GLU A 91 15.75 21.59 -9.06
N GLN A 92 15.07 20.49 -8.75
CA GLN A 92 14.40 19.65 -9.75
C GLN A 92 12.99 20.16 -10.10
N ILE A 93 12.33 20.86 -9.17
CA ILE A 93 10.99 21.40 -9.34
C ILE A 93 11.00 22.89 -8.93
N PRO A 94 11.50 23.80 -9.81
CA PRO A 94 11.65 25.22 -9.45
C PRO A 94 10.34 25.92 -9.04
N THR A 95 9.19 25.38 -9.39
CA THR A 95 7.88 25.97 -9.08
C THR A 95 7.33 25.52 -7.72
N VAL A 96 8.03 24.62 -6.99
CA VAL A 96 7.55 24.10 -5.72
C VAL A 96 7.54 25.18 -4.63
N ASP A 97 6.53 25.12 -3.75
CA ASP A 97 6.46 25.98 -2.56
C ASP A 97 7.28 25.36 -1.43
N ILE A 98 8.57 25.74 -1.34
CA ILE A 98 9.50 25.21 -0.35
C ILE A 98 9.08 25.59 1.08
N LYS A 99 8.53 26.78 1.30
CA LYS A 99 8.08 27.17 2.64
C LYS A 99 6.90 26.34 3.12
N GLY A 100 5.92 26.12 2.25
CA GLY A 100 4.79 25.25 2.52
C GLY A 100 5.22 23.81 2.78
N LEU A 101 6.13 23.31 1.96
CA LEU A 101 6.69 21.97 2.11
C LEU A 101 7.44 21.82 3.45
N SER A 102 8.21 22.85 3.86
CA SER A 102 8.91 22.85 5.14
C SER A 102 7.95 22.78 6.33
N ILE A 103 6.82 23.46 6.24
CA ILE A 103 5.78 23.41 7.26
C ILE A 103 5.20 22.00 7.35
N GLU A 104 4.85 21.40 6.22
CA GLU A 104 4.29 20.05 6.16
C GLU A 104 5.29 19.00 6.68
N PHE A 105 6.58 19.14 6.40
CA PHE A 105 7.61 18.23 6.90
C PHE A 105 7.78 18.27 8.42
N ARG A 106 7.30 19.30 9.10
CA ARG A 106 7.42 19.45 10.55
C ARG A 106 6.11 19.28 11.31
N ALA A 107 4.98 19.41 10.63
CA ALA A 107 3.70 19.60 11.29
C ALA A 107 2.95 18.32 11.62
N LYS A 108 3.10 17.25 10.85
CA LYS A 108 2.29 16.04 10.99
C LYS A 108 2.98 14.82 10.41
N ASP A 109 2.43 13.66 10.75
CA ASP A 109 2.86 12.38 10.19
C ASP A 109 2.57 12.33 8.68
N PHE A 110 3.38 11.57 7.98
CA PHE A 110 3.19 11.33 6.56
C PHE A 110 2.39 10.05 6.33
N TYR A 111 1.52 10.07 5.32
CA TYR A 111 0.81 8.89 4.84
C TYR A 111 1.44 8.42 3.53
N ARG A 112 1.52 7.09 3.35
CA ARG A 112 2.03 6.54 2.09
C ARG A 112 1.21 7.02 0.89
N GLY A 113 -0.10 7.12 1.05
CA GLY A 113 -1.02 7.58 0.01
C GLY A 113 -1.15 9.08 -0.15
N ALA A 114 -0.32 9.88 0.54
CA ALA A 114 -0.39 11.34 0.46
C ALA A 114 -0.26 11.84 -0.98
N VAL A 115 -1.11 12.82 -1.35
CA VAL A 115 -1.16 13.41 -2.68
C VAL A 115 -0.88 14.91 -2.58
N ALA A 116 -0.01 15.41 -3.45
CA ALA A 116 0.26 16.83 -3.59
C ALA A 116 0.24 17.20 -5.07
N ASN A 117 -0.52 18.24 -5.43
CA ASN A 117 -0.68 18.69 -6.82
C ASN A 117 -1.13 17.58 -7.78
N GLY A 118 -2.05 16.72 -7.31
CA GLY A 118 -2.59 15.62 -8.11
C GLY A 118 -1.66 14.41 -8.28
N MET A 119 -0.49 14.42 -7.64
CA MET A 119 0.50 13.33 -7.72
C MET A 119 0.76 12.72 -6.35
N ARG A 120 1.09 11.43 -6.33
CA ARG A 120 1.48 10.75 -5.09
C ARG A 120 2.84 11.31 -4.64
N LEU A 121 2.83 11.98 -3.49
CA LEU A 121 3.99 12.73 -2.99
C LEU A 121 5.25 11.87 -2.88
N PHE A 122 5.13 10.69 -2.25
CA PHE A 122 6.31 9.84 -2.03
C PHE A 122 6.80 9.17 -3.29
N ASP A 123 5.95 8.95 -4.28
CA ASP A 123 6.38 8.44 -5.59
C ASP A 123 7.24 9.50 -6.31
N VAL A 124 6.86 10.77 -6.22
CA VAL A 124 7.62 11.89 -6.81
C VAL A 124 8.95 12.07 -6.08
N VAL A 125 8.92 12.16 -4.75
CA VAL A 125 10.14 12.32 -3.94
C VAL A 125 11.08 11.13 -4.12
N GLY A 126 10.52 9.92 -4.12
CA GLY A 126 11.31 8.69 -4.37
C GLY A 126 11.99 8.72 -5.71
N ALA A 127 11.29 9.11 -6.78
CA ALA A 127 11.87 9.21 -8.12
C ALA A 127 13.03 10.20 -8.17
N LEU A 128 12.92 11.35 -7.49
CA LEU A 128 14.02 12.33 -7.40
C LEU A 128 15.27 11.76 -6.72
N LEU A 129 15.09 10.81 -5.81
CA LEU A 129 16.17 10.16 -5.06
C LEU A 129 16.66 8.86 -5.72
N GLY A 130 16.05 8.45 -6.83
CA GLY A 130 16.41 7.22 -7.52
C GLY A 130 15.69 5.97 -6.97
N TYR A 131 14.59 6.13 -6.25
CA TYR A 131 13.81 5.03 -5.69
C TYR A 131 12.53 4.77 -6.50
N THR A 132 12.10 3.51 -6.51
CA THR A 132 10.85 3.09 -7.14
C THR A 132 9.67 3.28 -6.19
N PRO A 133 8.40 3.28 -6.69
CA PRO A 133 7.23 3.26 -5.81
C PRO A 133 7.23 2.09 -4.82
N GLN A 134 7.74 0.93 -5.22
CA GLN A 134 7.87 -0.22 -4.32
C GLN A 134 8.85 0.07 -3.18
N ASP A 135 9.97 0.75 -3.45
CA ASP A 135 10.91 1.18 -2.41
C ASP A 135 10.22 2.09 -1.39
N MET A 136 9.30 2.95 -1.86
CA MET A 136 8.52 3.82 -0.98
C MET A 136 7.51 3.03 -0.14
N ASP A 137 6.88 2.01 -0.70
CA ASP A 137 6.03 1.09 0.07
C ASP A 137 6.84 0.45 1.20
N GLU A 138 8.04 -0.04 0.90
CA GLU A 138 8.93 -0.67 1.88
C GLU A 138 9.40 0.31 2.96
N LEU A 139 9.61 1.57 2.60
CA LEU A 139 9.93 2.61 3.57
C LEU A 139 8.83 2.71 4.65
N PHE A 140 7.57 2.68 4.24
CA PHE A 140 6.44 2.78 5.17
C PHE A 140 6.21 1.49 5.95
N ILE A 141 6.55 0.33 5.39
CA ILE A 141 6.41 -0.97 6.07
C ILE A 141 7.54 -1.18 7.07
N TYR A 142 8.78 -0.92 6.68
CA TYR A 142 9.99 -1.29 7.44
C TYR A 142 10.72 -0.11 8.06
N LYS A 143 10.33 1.14 7.74
CA LYS A 143 10.99 2.38 8.15
C LYS A 143 12.45 2.47 7.67
N GLU A 144 12.74 1.86 6.53
CA GLU A 144 14.07 1.81 5.94
C GLU A 144 14.01 2.06 4.44
N LEU A 145 15.06 2.67 3.91
CA LEU A 145 15.29 2.82 2.47
C LEU A 145 16.47 1.94 2.06
N PRO A 146 16.41 1.31 0.87
CA PRO A 146 17.57 0.57 0.37
C PRO A 146 18.70 1.54 0.04
N VAL A 147 19.94 1.11 0.32
CA VAL A 147 21.14 1.85 -0.09
C VAL A 147 21.41 1.52 -1.55
N LYS A 148 21.26 2.51 -2.42
CA LYS A 148 21.52 2.37 -3.84
C LYS A 148 22.76 3.18 -4.21
N GLU A 149 23.69 2.53 -4.90
CA GLU A 149 24.86 3.18 -5.45
C GLU A 149 24.49 3.89 -6.77
N GLY A 150 25.00 5.09 -6.95
CA GLY A 150 24.79 5.81 -8.19
C GLY A 150 24.55 7.28 -8.04
#